data_ac251400059f7a90511951727696bf89
#
_entry.id   ac251400059f7a90511951727696bf89
#
_cell.length_a   1.000
_cell.length_b   1.000
_cell.length_c   1.000
_cell.angle_alpha   90.00
_cell.angle_beta   90.00
_cell.angle_gamma   90.00
#
_symmetry.space_group_name_H-M   'P 1'
#
loop_
_entity.id
_entity.type
_entity.pdbx_description
1 polymer ?
#
loop_
_entity_poly.entity_id
_entity_poly.type
_entity_poly.pdbx_seq_one_letter_code
_entity_poly.pdbx_strand_id
1 'polypeptide(L)'
;MSEEEAFLAYQAGKINLRQKINFFYEGKVLETTVGRIIFNQILPSEFRFVNEAVDSKVLKSLLSKILFKVEEEKMVEIIDAVKALGFWAGTLSGLSFGIADNVIHPEKEKIIKAAEQRVLEIERSFNQGLITANERRELTQSIWIETTDELADKTWELFPLDSSVRLIIDAKVGRASRDNVKQL
;
A
#
# COMPACT_ATOMS: atom_id res chain seq x y z
N MET A 1 21.79 -16.48 -4.72
CA MET A 1 21.53 -16.34 -6.17
C MET A 1 22.29 -15.12 -6.67
N SER A 2 22.92 -15.24 -7.83
CA SER A 2 23.42 -14.08 -8.58
C SER A 2 22.28 -13.36 -9.30
N GLU A 3 22.56 -12.21 -9.93
CA GLU A 3 21.58 -11.49 -10.72
C GLU A 3 21.09 -12.31 -11.92
N GLU A 4 22.01 -12.97 -12.63
CA GLU A 4 21.70 -13.82 -13.78
C GLU A 4 20.86 -15.04 -13.37
N GLU A 5 21.19 -15.70 -12.26
CA GLU A 5 20.43 -16.82 -11.73
C GLU A 5 18.99 -16.40 -11.36
N ALA A 6 18.82 -15.22 -10.77
CA ALA A 6 17.50 -14.69 -10.41
C ALA A 6 16.64 -14.43 -11.66
N PHE A 7 17.23 -13.87 -12.72
CA PHE A 7 16.54 -13.65 -13.99
C PHE A 7 16.18 -14.95 -14.69
N LEU A 8 17.10 -15.89 -14.78
CA LEU A 8 16.83 -17.19 -15.38
C LEU A 8 15.71 -17.93 -14.65
N ALA A 9 15.73 -17.93 -13.32
CA ALA A 9 14.68 -18.55 -12.52
C ALA A 9 13.31 -17.87 -12.72
N TYR A 10 13.30 -16.54 -12.84
CA TYR A 10 12.09 -15.77 -13.15
C TYR A 10 11.56 -16.08 -14.56
N GLN A 11 12.40 -16.06 -15.59
CA GLN A 11 12.03 -16.37 -16.97
C GLN A 11 11.53 -17.84 -17.11
N ALA A 12 12.10 -18.74 -16.35
CA ALA A 12 11.65 -20.15 -16.27
C ALA A 12 10.36 -20.34 -15.46
N GLY A 13 9.75 -19.26 -14.93
CA GLY A 13 8.52 -19.32 -14.12
C GLY A 13 8.69 -20.02 -12.77
N LYS A 14 9.92 -20.19 -12.28
CA LYS A 14 10.21 -20.84 -10.99
C LYS A 14 10.02 -19.91 -9.79
N ILE A 15 10.20 -18.61 -10.00
CA ILE A 15 10.00 -17.57 -9.01
C ILE A 15 9.21 -16.41 -9.63
N ASN A 16 8.48 -15.68 -8.80
CA ASN A 16 7.74 -14.48 -9.24
C ASN A 16 8.46 -13.20 -8.80
N LEU A 17 8.03 -12.05 -9.33
CA LEU A 17 8.65 -10.74 -9.06
C LEU A 17 8.65 -10.34 -7.59
N ARG A 18 7.72 -10.85 -6.78
CA ARG A 18 7.53 -10.49 -5.37
C ARG A 18 8.06 -11.53 -4.39
N GLN A 19 8.44 -12.69 -4.89
CA GLN A 19 8.96 -13.76 -4.05
C GLN A 19 10.29 -13.34 -3.44
N LYS A 20 10.44 -13.54 -2.13
CA LYS A 20 11.68 -13.30 -1.41
C LYS A 20 12.74 -14.31 -1.84
N ILE A 21 13.91 -13.81 -2.15
CA ILE A 21 15.08 -14.58 -2.53
C ILE A 21 16.32 -14.10 -1.78
N ASN A 22 17.28 -14.96 -1.59
CA ASN A 22 18.61 -14.62 -1.07
C ASN A 22 19.51 -14.24 -2.24
N PHE A 23 19.79 -12.95 -2.37
CA PHE A 23 20.59 -12.34 -3.43
C PHE A 23 22.00 -12.02 -2.92
N PHE A 24 23.02 -12.37 -3.69
CA PHE A 24 24.40 -12.04 -3.36
C PHE A 24 24.80 -10.72 -4.02
N TYR A 25 25.06 -9.70 -3.18
CA TYR A 25 25.40 -8.37 -3.63
C TYR A 25 26.59 -7.82 -2.82
N GLU A 26 27.67 -7.39 -3.51
CA GLU A 26 28.88 -6.81 -2.91
C GLU A 26 29.44 -7.61 -1.72
N GLY A 27 29.52 -8.92 -1.85
CA GLY A 27 30.08 -9.78 -0.80
C GLY A 27 29.12 -10.11 0.36
N LYS A 28 27.85 -9.69 0.29
CA LYS A 28 26.82 -9.93 1.31
C LYS A 28 25.61 -10.63 0.72
N VAL A 29 24.94 -11.41 1.55
CA VAL A 29 23.65 -12.01 1.20
C VAL A 29 22.54 -11.08 1.67
N LEU A 30 21.71 -10.61 0.73
CA LEU A 30 20.54 -9.75 0.99
C LEU A 30 19.25 -10.52 0.72
N GLU A 31 18.31 -10.49 1.65
CA GLU A 31 16.95 -10.91 1.36
C GLU A 31 16.25 -9.81 0.56
N THR A 32 15.88 -10.13 -0.68
CA THR A 32 15.26 -9.17 -1.62
C THR A 32 14.25 -9.88 -2.52
N THR A 33 13.81 -9.21 -3.58
CA THR A 33 12.91 -9.78 -4.59
C THR A 33 13.43 -9.49 -5.99
N VAL A 34 13.02 -10.31 -6.98
CA VAL A 34 13.41 -10.08 -8.38
C VAL A 34 12.98 -8.70 -8.87
N GLY A 35 11.79 -8.24 -8.50
CA GLY A 35 11.33 -6.89 -8.87
C GLY A 35 12.23 -5.77 -8.36
N ARG A 36 12.80 -5.91 -7.14
CA ARG A 36 13.78 -4.95 -6.62
C ARG A 36 15.11 -5.01 -7.36
N ILE A 37 15.56 -6.18 -7.75
CA ILE A 37 16.78 -6.33 -8.57
C ILE A 37 16.58 -5.57 -9.90
N ILE A 38 15.46 -5.80 -10.59
CA ILE A 38 15.12 -5.10 -11.85
C ILE A 38 15.10 -3.58 -11.65
N PHE A 39 14.45 -3.10 -10.58
CA PHE A 39 14.42 -1.67 -10.29
C PHE A 39 15.81 -1.09 -10.07
N ASN A 40 16.68 -1.81 -9.36
CA ASN A 40 18.04 -1.33 -9.10
C ASN A 40 18.94 -1.31 -10.35
N GLN A 41 18.62 -2.08 -11.40
CA GLN A 41 19.39 -2.05 -12.66
C GLN A 41 19.34 -0.70 -13.37
N ILE A 42 18.21 0.01 -13.28
CA ILE A 42 18.04 1.32 -13.91
C ILE A 42 18.68 2.46 -13.11
N LEU A 43 19.12 2.20 -11.88
CA LEU A 43 19.75 3.20 -11.03
C LEU A 43 21.26 3.25 -11.26
N PRO A 44 21.90 4.44 -11.16
CA PRO A 44 23.34 4.56 -11.12
C PRO A 44 23.93 3.72 -9.97
N SER A 45 25.11 3.17 -10.16
CA SER A 45 25.79 2.30 -9.19
C SER A 45 25.87 2.88 -7.79
N GLU A 46 26.13 4.20 -7.70
CA GLU A 46 26.23 4.93 -6.42
C GLU A 46 24.93 4.94 -5.58
N PHE A 47 23.79 4.68 -6.22
CA PHE A 47 22.45 4.69 -5.60
C PHE A 47 21.85 3.28 -5.43
N ARG A 48 22.59 2.23 -5.81
CA ARG A 48 22.24 0.84 -5.54
C ARG A 48 22.73 0.47 -4.14
N PHE A 49 22.05 -0.35 -3.36
CA PHE A 49 20.89 -1.15 -3.63
C PHE A 49 19.69 -0.66 -2.80
N VAL A 50 18.62 -0.23 -3.45
CA VAL A 50 17.36 0.14 -2.77
C VAL A 50 16.58 -1.14 -2.49
N ASN A 51 16.48 -1.55 -1.22
CA ASN A 51 15.85 -2.80 -0.79
C ASN A 51 14.54 -2.60 0.00
N GLU A 52 13.80 -1.57 -0.34
CA GLU A 52 12.50 -1.25 0.25
C GLU A 52 11.40 -1.15 -0.81
N ALA A 53 10.15 -1.04 -0.39
CA ALA A 53 9.06 -0.75 -1.30
C ALA A 53 9.14 0.71 -1.76
N VAL A 54 9.25 0.91 -3.07
CA VAL A 54 9.40 2.23 -3.68
C VAL A 54 8.01 2.83 -3.96
N ASP A 55 7.50 3.61 -3.01
CA ASP A 55 6.32 4.43 -3.22
C ASP A 55 6.67 5.78 -3.90
N SER A 56 5.67 6.60 -4.18
CA SER A 56 5.87 7.90 -4.84
C SER A 56 6.75 8.87 -4.03
N LYS A 57 6.78 8.77 -2.68
CA LYS A 57 7.63 9.60 -1.83
C LYS A 57 9.08 9.16 -1.88
N VAL A 58 9.31 7.84 -1.77
CA VAL A 58 10.64 7.24 -1.87
C VAL A 58 11.22 7.52 -3.26
N LEU A 59 10.44 7.33 -4.33
CA LEU A 59 10.87 7.60 -5.69
C LEU A 59 11.26 9.07 -5.89
N LYS A 60 10.43 10.01 -5.45
CA LYS A 60 10.75 11.45 -5.54
C LYS A 60 12.03 11.80 -4.79
N SER A 61 12.18 11.29 -3.57
CA SER A 61 13.39 11.51 -2.76
C SER A 61 14.64 10.94 -3.45
N LEU A 62 14.54 9.74 -4.01
CA LEU A 62 15.62 9.09 -4.74
C LEU A 62 16.01 9.89 -5.98
N LEU A 63 15.04 10.24 -6.84
CA LEU A 63 15.29 11.04 -8.04
C LEU A 63 15.87 12.41 -7.71
N SER A 64 15.41 13.07 -6.64
CA SER A 64 16.00 14.33 -6.18
C SER A 64 17.46 14.17 -5.78
N LYS A 65 17.82 13.10 -5.08
CA LYS A 65 19.22 12.82 -4.71
C LYS A 65 20.11 12.56 -5.93
N ILE A 66 19.57 11.84 -6.93
CA ILE A 66 20.27 11.54 -8.18
C ILE A 66 20.50 12.83 -8.97
N LEU A 67 19.49 13.70 -9.07
CA LEU A 67 19.55 14.96 -9.83
C LEU A 67 20.74 15.85 -9.44
N PHE A 68 21.12 15.87 -8.16
CA PHE A 68 22.24 16.67 -7.67
C PHE A 68 23.62 16.02 -7.93
N LYS A 69 23.67 14.79 -8.46
CA LYS A 69 24.92 14.04 -8.59
C LYS A 69 25.25 13.57 -10.01
N VAL A 70 24.27 13.58 -10.90
CA VAL A 70 24.44 13.15 -12.29
C VAL A 70 24.22 14.31 -13.25
N GLU A 71 24.79 14.20 -14.43
CA GLU A 71 24.59 15.15 -15.54
C GLU A 71 23.13 15.12 -16.02
N GLU A 72 22.67 16.24 -16.60
CA GLU A 72 21.27 16.40 -17.03
C GLU A 72 20.86 15.34 -18.06
N GLU A 73 21.69 15.05 -19.02
CA GLU A 73 21.41 14.04 -20.06
C GLU A 73 21.18 12.65 -19.42
N LYS A 74 22.03 12.27 -18.49
CA LYS A 74 21.90 10.99 -17.76
C LYS A 74 20.67 10.96 -16.85
N MET A 75 20.28 12.11 -16.30
CA MET A 75 19.04 12.20 -15.52
C MET A 75 17.80 11.94 -16.37
N VAL A 76 17.77 12.45 -17.62
CA VAL A 76 16.69 12.19 -18.58
C VAL A 76 16.58 10.69 -18.86
N GLU A 77 17.71 10.02 -19.14
CA GLU A 77 17.74 8.57 -19.37
C GLU A 77 17.18 7.78 -18.18
N ILE A 78 17.54 8.16 -16.95
CA ILE A 78 17.04 7.51 -15.74
C ILE A 78 15.52 7.71 -15.58
N ILE A 79 15.02 8.92 -15.81
CA ILE A 79 13.57 9.21 -15.73
C ILE A 79 12.81 8.39 -16.77
N ASP A 80 13.31 8.31 -17.99
CA ASP A 80 12.70 7.53 -19.05
C ASP A 80 12.76 6.02 -18.76
N ALA A 81 13.84 5.53 -18.17
CA ALA A 81 13.96 4.14 -17.75
C ALA A 81 12.97 3.81 -16.62
N VAL A 82 12.80 4.71 -15.63
CA VAL A 82 11.80 4.55 -14.54
C VAL A 82 10.39 4.51 -15.12
N LYS A 83 10.08 5.41 -16.05
CA LYS A 83 8.78 5.45 -16.74
C LYS A 83 8.53 4.17 -17.52
N ALA A 84 9.49 3.73 -18.33
CA ALA A 84 9.39 2.51 -19.13
C ALA A 84 9.21 1.27 -18.24
N LEU A 85 9.98 1.17 -17.15
CA LEU A 85 9.85 0.09 -16.18
C LEU A 85 8.46 0.11 -15.52
N GLY A 86 7.94 1.28 -15.18
CA GLY A 86 6.60 1.44 -14.60
C GLY A 86 5.51 0.93 -15.53
N PHE A 87 5.55 1.28 -16.81
CA PHE A 87 4.60 0.78 -17.82
C PHE A 87 4.72 -0.72 -18.04
N TRP A 88 5.95 -1.23 -18.16
CA TRP A 88 6.20 -2.65 -18.30
C TRP A 88 5.66 -3.44 -17.09
N ALA A 89 5.99 -3.02 -15.88
CA ALA A 89 5.54 -3.67 -14.65
C ALA A 89 4.01 -3.59 -14.48
N GLY A 90 3.40 -2.44 -14.80
CA GLY A 90 1.95 -2.27 -14.79
C GLY A 90 1.25 -3.22 -15.76
N THR A 91 1.74 -3.33 -16.98
CA THR A 91 1.21 -4.27 -17.98
C THR A 91 1.37 -5.72 -17.55
N LEU A 92 2.54 -6.08 -17.03
CA LEU A 92 2.83 -7.46 -16.62
C LEU A 92 2.06 -7.87 -15.37
N SER A 93 1.79 -6.92 -14.45
CA SER A 93 1.10 -7.21 -13.20
C SER A 93 -0.31 -7.74 -13.42
N GLY A 94 -0.99 -7.30 -14.48
CA GLY A 94 -2.37 -7.69 -14.77
C GLY A 94 -3.35 -7.39 -13.62
N LEU A 95 -2.99 -6.45 -12.72
CA LEU A 95 -3.81 -6.14 -11.56
C LEU A 95 -5.17 -5.59 -12.00
N SER A 96 -6.21 -6.26 -11.56
CA SER A 96 -7.59 -5.85 -11.73
C SER A 96 -8.34 -6.08 -10.42
N PHE A 97 -9.42 -5.36 -10.21
CA PHE A 97 -10.30 -5.59 -9.07
C PHE A 97 -11.75 -5.34 -9.48
N GLY A 98 -12.63 -6.04 -8.82
CA GLY A 98 -14.07 -5.90 -8.98
C GLY A 98 -14.77 -5.77 -7.62
N ILE A 99 -16.08 -5.67 -7.63
CA ILE A 99 -16.88 -5.56 -6.40
C ILE A 99 -16.67 -6.78 -5.49
N ALA A 100 -16.51 -7.96 -6.09
CA ALA A 100 -16.31 -9.21 -5.35
C ALA A 100 -14.96 -9.31 -4.61
N ASP A 101 -13.98 -8.47 -4.96
CA ASP A 101 -12.68 -8.44 -4.29
C ASP A 101 -12.72 -7.64 -2.98
N ASN A 102 -13.82 -6.93 -2.73
CA ASN A 102 -14.01 -6.19 -1.50
C ASN A 102 -14.50 -7.15 -0.40
N VAL A 103 -13.75 -7.14 0.71
CA VAL A 103 -14.06 -7.98 1.86
C VAL A 103 -14.99 -7.24 2.80
N ILE A 104 -16.12 -7.87 3.14
CA ILE A 104 -17.03 -7.37 4.18
C ILE A 104 -16.70 -8.10 5.48
N HIS A 105 -16.45 -7.34 6.56
CA HIS A 105 -16.16 -7.93 7.86
C HIS A 105 -17.37 -8.71 8.39
N PRO A 106 -17.22 -9.99 8.82
CA PRO A 106 -18.35 -10.83 9.27
C PRO A 106 -19.14 -10.24 10.43
N GLU A 107 -18.46 -9.52 11.32
CA GLU A 107 -19.08 -8.87 12.48
C GLU A 107 -19.54 -7.43 12.23
N LYS A 108 -19.56 -6.95 10.97
CA LYS A 108 -19.95 -5.57 10.63
C LYS A 108 -21.29 -5.18 11.27
N GLU A 109 -22.31 -6.00 11.09
CA GLU A 109 -23.64 -5.73 11.66
C GLU A 109 -23.64 -5.67 13.19
N LYS A 110 -22.85 -6.53 13.84
CA LYS A 110 -22.75 -6.56 15.29
C LYS A 110 -22.08 -5.30 15.83
N ILE A 111 -21.02 -4.85 15.17
CA ILE A 111 -20.29 -3.62 15.53
C ILE A 111 -21.21 -2.40 15.36
N ILE A 112 -21.92 -2.32 14.23
CA ILE A 112 -22.87 -1.23 13.95
C ILE A 112 -23.99 -1.22 15.01
N LYS A 113 -24.61 -2.36 15.31
CA LYS A 113 -25.65 -2.44 16.34
C LYS A 113 -25.17 -2.01 17.73
N ALA A 114 -23.93 -2.33 18.07
CA ALA A 114 -23.36 -1.86 19.33
C ALA A 114 -23.18 -0.33 19.37
N ALA A 115 -22.75 0.27 18.25
CA ALA A 115 -22.67 1.73 18.11
C ALA A 115 -24.06 2.38 18.18
N GLU A 116 -25.07 1.83 17.51
CA GLU A 116 -26.46 2.30 17.56
C GLU A 116 -27.00 2.31 18.98
N GLN A 117 -26.72 1.29 19.80
CA GLN A 117 -27.13 1.28 21.21
C GLN A 117 -26.49 2.42 22.00
N ARG A 118 -25.21 2.70 21.80
CA ARG A 118 -24.53 3.84 22.44
C ARG A 118 -25.14 5.18 21.99
N VAL A 119 -25.50 5.31 20.73
CA VAL A 119 -26.19 6.52 20.22
C VAL A 119 -27.57 6.67 20.83
N LEU A 120 -28.33 5.58 20.99
CA LEU A 120 -29.65 5.60 21.68
C LEU A 120 -29.55 6.05 23.14
N GLU A 121 -28.48 5.71 23.85
CA GLU A 121 -28.23 6.19 25.21
C GLU A 121 -28.00 7.70 25.25
N ILE A 122 -27.24 8.23 24.29
CA ILE A 122 -27.01 9.66 24.13
C ILE A 122 -28.35 10.40 23.84
N GLU A 123 -29.15 9.85 22.92
CA GLU A 123 -30.49 10.43 22.63
C GLU A 123 -31.43 10.43 23.85
N ARG A 124 -31.37 9.39 24.66
CA ARG A 124 -32.14 9.36 25.94
C ARG A 124 -31.65 10.45 26.88
N SER A 125 -30.36 10.62 27.04
CA SER A 125 -29.77 11.66 27.90
C SER A 125 -30.15 13.06 27.42
N PHE A 126 -30.17 13.27 26.12
CA PHE A 126 -30.65 14.54 25.53
C PHE A 126 -32.13 14.78 25.80
N ASN A 127 -32.99 13.79 25.58
CA ASN A 127 -34.42 13.88 25.83
C ASN A 127 -34.77 14.12 27.30
N GLN A 128 -33.88 13.69 28.22
CA GLN A 128 -33.99 13.95 29.66
C GLN A 128 -33.44 15.33 30.06
N GLY A 129 -32.91 16.11 29.12
CA GLY A 129 -32.31 17.41 29.38
C GLY A 129 -30.95 17.38 30.08
N LEU A 130 -30.28 16.23 30.11
CA LEU A 130 -28.99 16.04 30.79
C LEU A 130 -27.80 16.58 29.96
N ILE A 131 -27.96 16.67 28.65
CA ILE A 131 -26.95 17.17 27.72
C ILE A 131 -27.57 18.18 26.74
N THR A 132 -26.75 19.07 26.24
CA THR A 132 -27.12 20.06 25.21
C THR A 132 -27.17 19.45 23.80
N ALA A 133 -27.82 20.16 22.88
CA ALA A 133 -27.85 19.72 21.47
C ALA A 133 -26.44 19.63 20.83
N ASN A 134 -25.51 20.48 21.23
CA ASN A 134 -24.13 20.44 20.74
C ASN A 134 -23.40 19.21 21.29
N GLU A 135 -23.50 18.94 22.58
CA GLU A 135 -22.89 17.75 23.19
C GLU A 135 -23.45 16.47 22.60
N ARG A 136 -24.78 16.37 22.39
CA ARG A 136 -25.38 15.24 21.69
C ARG A 136 -24.74 15.01 20.32
N ARG A 137 -24.60 16.09 19.53
CA ARG A 137 -24.03 16.02 18.19
C ARG A 137 -22.57 15.55 18.23
N GLU A 138 -21.75 16.14 19.09
CA GLU A 138 -20.34 15.78 19.24
C GLU A 138 -20.14 14.33 19.69
N LEU A 139 -20.90 13.91 20.70
CA LEU A 139 -20.82 12.53 21.20
C LEU A 139 -21.27 11.51 20.16
N THR A 140 -22.37 11.78 19.46
CA THR A 140 -22.85 10.89 18.38
C THR A 140 -21.84 10.80 17.24
N GLN A 141 -21.27 11.93 16.84
CA GLN A 141 -20.25 11.97 15.80
C GLN A 141 -18.98 11.22 16.21
N SER A 142 -18.55 11.36 17.45
CA SER A 142 -17.41 10.65 18.00
C SER A 142 -17.61 9.13 17.95
N ILE A 143 -18.80 8.62 18.34
CA ILE A 143 -19.12 7.19 18.27
C ILE A 143 -19.00 6.68 16.83
N TRP A 144 -19.55 7.39 15.86
CA TRP A 144 -19.51 6.94 14.47
C TRP A 144 -18.10 6.99 13.85
N ILE A 145 -17.30 7.99 14.22
CA ILE A 145 -15.89 8.05 13.81
C ILE A 145 -15.12 6.85 14.38
N GLU A 146 -15.23 6.61 15.70
CA GLU A 146 -14.58 5.49 16.38
C GLU A 146 -14.99 4.14 15.75
N THR A 147 -16.29 3.95 15.52
CA THR A 147 -16.85 2.73 14.94
C THR A 147 -16.35 2.51 13.50
N THR A 148 -16.27 3.59 12.71
CA THR A 148 -15.77 3.54 11.34
C THR A 148 -14.29 3.17 11.31
N ASP A 149 -13.50 3.76 12.21
CA ASP A 149 -12.07 3.46 12.32
C ASP A 149 -11.82 2.01 12.76
N GLU A 150 -12.55 1.54 13.78
CA GLU A 150 -12.47 0.16 14.24
C GLU A 150 -12.84 -0.83 13.13
N LEU A 151 -13.93 -0.57 12.41
CA LEU A 151 -14.40 -1.46 11.35
C LEU A 151 -13.41 -1.46 10.16
N ALA A 152 -12.86 -0.31 9.81
CA ALA A 152 -11.87 -0.22 8.74
C ALA A 152 -10.58 -0.99 9.09
N ASP A 153 -10.12 -0.88 10.33
CA ASP A 153 -8.93 -1.61 10.79
C ASP A 153 -9.15 -3.12 10.77
N LYS A 154 -10.27 -3.60 11.31
CA LYS A 154 -10.63 -5.01 11.28
C LYS A 154 -10.84 -5.55 9.87
N THR A 155 -11.44 -4.75 8.98
CA THR A 155 -11.64 -5.12 7.58
C THR A 155 -10.29 -5.20 6.86
N TRP A 156 -9.37 -4.27 7.13
CA TRP A 156 -8.04 -4.29 6.54
C TRP A 156 -7.24 -5.56 6.88
N GLU A 157 -7.37 -6.07 8.10
CA GLU A 157 -6.71 -7.31 8.53
C GLU A 157 -7.19 -8.55 7.77
N LEU A 158 -8.44 -8.53 7.28
CA LEU A 158 -9.02 -9.63 6.51
C LEU A 158 -8.56 -9.68 5.06
N PHE A 159 -8.05 -8.56 4.50
CA PHE A 159 -7.57 -8.58 3.12
C PHE A 159 -6.34 -9.48 2.98
N PRO A 160 -6.37 -10.49 2.08
CA PRO A 160 -5.19 -11.29 1.78
C PRO A 160 -4.03 -10.41 1.31
N LEU A 161 -2.80 -10.77 1.70
CA LEU A 161 -1.59 -10.01 1.36
C LEU A 161 -1.34 -9.91 -0.16
N ASP A 162 -1.88 -10.83 -0.92
CA ASP A 162 -1.75 -10.93 -2.37
C ASP A 162 -2.99 -10.44 -3.13
N SER A 163 -4.03 -9.97 -2.43
CA SER A 163 -5.21 -9.41 -3.09
C SER A 163 -4.86 -8.14 -3.89
N SER A 164 -5.47 -7.99 -5.06
CA SER A 164 -5.25 -6.83 -5.94
C SER A 164 -5.54 -5.51 -5.22
N VAL A 165 -6.61 -5.46 -4.42
CA VAL A 165 -7.00 -4.27 -3.63
C VAL A 165 -5.88 -3.89 -2.65
N ARG A 166 -5.37 -4.86 -1.88
CA ARG A 166 -4.31 -4.60 -0.91
C ARG A 166 -3.02 -4.16 -1.60
N LEU A 167 -2.66 -4.78 -2.71
CA LEU A 167 -1.47 -4.42 -3.48
C LEU A 167 -1.54 -3.00 -4.03
N ILE A 168 -2.70 -2.56 -4.54
CA ILE A 168 -2.91 -1.21 -5.05
C ILE A 168 -2.79 -0.18 -3.92
N ILE A 169 -3.37 -0.48 -2.75
CA ILE A 169 -3.31 0.39 -1.59
C ILE A 169 -1.89 0.47 -1.01
N ASP A 170 -1.21 -0.67 -0.84
CA ASP A 170 0.16 -0.72 -0.32
C ASP A 170 1.16 -0.03 -1.26
N ALA A 171 0.96 -0.14 -2.57
CA ALA A 171 1.75 0.58 -3.58
C ALA A 171 1.42 2.08 -3.65
N LYS A 172 0.38 2.54 -2.93
CA LYS A 172 -0.09 3.95 -2.93
C LYS A 172 -0.33 4.49 -4.35
N VAL A 173 -0.96 3.67 -5.20
CA VAL A 173 -1.24 4.02 -6.58
C VAL A 173 -2.26 5.16 -6.64
N GLY A 174 -1.90 6.27 -7.23
CA GLY A 174 -2.77 7.44 -7.36
C GLY A 174 -3.17 8.00 -5.99
N ARG A 175 -4.48 7.95 -5.69
CA ARG A 175 -5.06 8.37 -4.41
C ARG A 175 -5.43 7.20 -3.51
N ALA A 176 -5.01 5.99 -3.83
CA ALA A 176 -5.32 4.82 -3.02
C ALA A 176 -4.67 4.96 -1.64
N SER A 177 -5.48 4.82 -0.61
CA SER A 177 -5.06 4.86 0.78
C SER A 177 -5.88 3.86 1.59
N ARG A 178 -5.38 3.51 2.78
CA ARG A 178 -6.11 2.67 3.72
C ARG A 178 -7.45 3.29 4.14
N ASP A 179 -7.55 4.62 4.12
CA ASP A 179 -8.79 5.33 4.44
C ASP A 179 -9.93 5.05 3.43
N ASN A 180 -9.59 4.61 2.22
CA ASN A 180 -10.63 4.22 1.25
C ASN A 180 -11.42 2.98 1.70
N VAL A 181 -10.86 2.15 2.58
CA VAL A 181 -11.56 1.00 3.19
C VAL A 181 -12.76 1.45 4.03
N LYS A 182 -12.73 2.68 4.57
CA LYS A 182 -13.87 3.27 5.32
C LYS A 182 -15.12 3.50 4.46
N GLN A 183 -14.97 3.42 3.13
CA GLN A 183 -16.07 3.63 2.18
C GLN A 183 -16.74 2.31 1.76
N LEU A 184 -16.23 1.17 2.20
CA LEU A 184 -16.79 -0.16 1.97
C LEU A 184 -17.80 -0.54 3.06
#